data_7996a310eebad376fc3c6a9b1d689cbe
#
_entry.id   7996a310eebad376fc3c6a9b1d689cbe
#
_cell.length_a   1.000
_cell.length_b   1.000
_cell.length_c   1.000
_cell.angle_alpha   90.00
_cell.angle_beta   90.00
_cell.angle_gamma   90.00
#
_symmetry.space_group_name_H-M   'P 1'
#
loop_
_entity.id
_entity.type
_entity.pdbx_description
1 polymer ?
#
loop_
_entity_poly.entity_id
_entity_poly.type
_entity_poly.pdbx_seq_one_letter_code
_entity_poly.pdbx_strand_id
1 'polypeptide(L)'
;SRRQRQMCIRDRDQTSKLSKRNGDASFEDIVAKGYLPEAVVNFIALLGWAPKGEEEIFSLEELVENFDISGISKSPAIFDPVKLKAVNAAHIRRMTPEVFLEHVTPYIRQTVKRQDIDLPLLASVLQPRTELFNDVPEMVDFIDKLPEYDITMYCHKKMKTNEETSLKALKAVLPVLEKLEDWNTESIHKALFGLIAELEVKNGWLLWPVRTAVSGKQFTPGGGVELCDILGKEDALARIRRGIEKLS
;
A
#
# COMPACT_ATOMS: atom_id res chain seq x y z
N SER A 1 -28.53 20.15 38.34
CA SER A 1 -28.12 20.36 36.94
C SER A 1 -27.14 19.27 36.55
N ARG A 2 -27.57 18.40 35.67
CA ARG A 2 -26.69 17.39 35.04
C ARG A 2 -25.70 18.13 34.12
N ARG A 3 -24.48 18.39 34.60
CA ARG A 3 -23.38 18.80 33.73
C ARG A 3 -23.07 17.63 32.82
N GLN A 4 -23.41 17.75 31.53
CA GLN A 4 -22.85 16.90 30.51
C GLN A 4 -21.32 17.05 30.60
N ARG A 5 -20.64 15.97 30.97
CA ARG A 5 -19.19 15.92 30.92
C ARG A 5 -18.79 15.79 29.47
N GLN A 6 -18.42 16.88 28.83
CA GLN A 6 -17.75 16.86 27.54
C GLN A 6 -16.42 16.11 27.71
N MET A 7 -16.25 15.04 26.94
CA MET A 7 -14.99 14.32 26.86
C MET A 7 -13.95 15.24 26.20
N CYS A 8 -12.87 15.52 26.90
CA CYS A 8 -11.76 16.28 26.35
C CYS A 8 -10.84 15.35 25.59
N ILE A 9 -10.79 15.48 24.27
CA ILE A 9 -9.79 14.84 23.44
C ILE A 9 -8.50 15.67 23.55
N ARG A 10 -7.39 15.03 23.90
CA ARG A 10 -6.07 15.67 24.06
C ARG A 10 -5.13 15.20 22.96
N ASP A 11 -4.16 16.04 22.64
CA ASP A 11 -3.08 15.65 21.74
C ASP A 11 -2.16 14.59 22.37
N ARG A 12 -1.31 13.96 21.55
CA ARG A 12 -0.43 12.83 21.90
C ARG A 12 0.49 13.10 23.11
N ASP A 13 0.87 14.36 23.34
CA ASP A 13 1.73 14.79 24.45
C ASP A 13 0.96 15.09 25.76
N GLN A 14 -0.36 14.87 25.78
CA GLN A 14 -1.27 15.07 26.93
C GLN A 14 -1.34 16.52 27.45
N THR A 15 -0.69 17.48 26.83
CA THR A 15 -0.53 18.84 27.36
C THR A 15 -1.50 19.83 26.79
N SER A 16 -1.99 19.64 25.56
CA SER A 16 -2.90 20.54 24.87
C SER A 16 -4.24 19.89 24.51
N LYS A 17 -5.28 20.70 24.47
CA LYS A 17 -6.58 20.30 23.93
C LYS A 17 -6.54 20.47 22.42
N LEU A 18 -6.95 19.43 21.66
CA LEU A 18 -7.16 19.57 20.21
C LEU A 18 -8.06 20.78 19.93
N SER A 19 -7.60 21.70 19.10
CA SER A 19 -8.37 22.87 18.68
C SER A 19 -7.95 23.36 17.30
N LYS A 20 -8.90 23.89 16.53
CA LYS A 20 -8.63 24.52 15.23
C LYS A 20 -7.58 25.64 15.29
N ARG A 21 -7.42 26.30 16.46
CA ARG A 21 -6.44 27.37 16.66
C ARG A 21 -5.00 26.87 16.73
N ASN A 22 -4.81 25.60 17.07
CA ASN A 22 -3.49 24.97 17.18
C ASN A 22 -3.11 24.22 15.87
N GLY A 23 -3.89 24.37 14.79
CA GLY A 23 -3.66 23.65 13.53
C GLY A 23 -4.19 22.23 13.54
N ASP A 24 -4.99 21.87 14.53
CA ASP A 24 -5.62 20.55 14.61
C ASP A 24 -6.66 20.40 13.48
N ALA A 25 -6.64 19.25 12.81
CA ALA A 25 -7.47 18.98 11.66
C ALA A 25 -8.95 18.87 12.06
N SER A 26 -9.84 19.51 11.28
CA SER A 26 -11.27 19.25 11.34
C SER A 26 -11.57 17.86 10.72
N PHE A 27 -12.82 17.40 10.88
CA PHE A 27 -13.27 16.17 10.21
C PHE A 27 -13.04 16.25 8.68
N GLU A 28 -13.39 17.40 8.10
CA GLU A 28 -13.24 17.68 6.68
C GLU A 28 -11.76 17.68 6.26
N ASP A 29 -10.86 18.22 7.08
CA ASP A 29 -9.42 18.21 6.82
C ASP A 29 -8.85 16.79 6.86
N ILE A 30 -9.35 15.94 7.76
CA ILE A 30 -8.95 14.53 7.86
C ILE A 30 -9.43 13.77 6.63
N VAL A 31 -10.69 13.94 6.22
CA VAL A 31 -11.24 13.31 5.00
C VAL A 31 -10.49 13.78 3.76
N ALA A 32 -10.15 15.08 3.66
CA ALA A 32 -9.36 15.62 2.55
C ALA A 32 -7.94 15.03 2.45
N LYS A 33 -7.40 14.48 3.54
CA LYS A 33 -6.13 13.73 3.56
C LYS A 33 -6.27 12.29 3.05
N GLY A 34 -7.46 11.86 2.63
CA GLY A 34 -7.70 10.52 2.08
C GLY A 34 -8.13 9.48 3.13
N TYR A 35 -8.57 9.93 4.30
CA TYR A 35 -9.23 9.05 5.27
C TYR A 35 -10.70 8.83 4.89
N LEU A 36 -11.17 7.61 5.09
CA LEU A 36 -12.58 7.27 4.92
C LEU A 36 -13.42 7.88 6.04
N PRO A 37 -14.56 8.51 5.73
CA PRO A 37 -15.47 9.07 6.74
C PRO A 37 -15.86 8.05 7.82
N GLU A 38 -16.22 6.83 7.43
CA GLU A 38 -16.57 5.73 8.32
C GLU A 38 -15.42 5.31 9.23
N ALA A 39 -14.18 5.30 8.72
CA ALA A 39 -13.00 4.99 9.53
C ALA A 39 -12.73 6.09 10.58
N VAL A 40 -12.95 7.36 10.22
CA VAL A 40 -12.83 8.47 11.16
C VAL A 40 -13.90 8.37 12.24
N VAL A 41 -15.16 8.06 11.90
CA VAL A 41 -16.25 7.87 12.87
C VAL A 41 -15.95 6.69 13.79
N ASN A 42 -15.50 5.55 13.24
CA ASN A 42 -15.08 4.39 14.03
C ASN A 42 -13.97 4.75 15.03
N PHE A 43 -12.91 5.45 14.56
CA PHE A 43 -11.82 5.88 15.41
C PHE A 43 -12.31 6.82 16.53
N ILE A 44 -13.16 7.79 16.22
CA ILE A 44 -13.73 8.72 17.22
C ILE A 44 -14.56 7.94 18.26
N ALA A 45 -15.32 6.95 17.84
CA ALA A 45 -16.06 6.10 18.78
C ALA A 45 -15.11 5.42 19.77
N LEU A 46 -14.02 4.82 19.29
CA LEU A 46 -13.01 4.14 20.11
C LEU A 46 -12.24 5.08 21.06
N LEU A 47 -12.20 6.38 20.79
CA LEU A 47 -11.58 7.34 21.72
C LEU A 47 -12.31 7.43 23.07
N GLY A 48 -13.61 7.18 23.06
CA GLY A 48 -14.41 7.34 24.26
C GLY A 48 -15.26 6.13 24.64
N TRP A 49 -15.19 5.08 23.90
CA TRP A 49 -15.96 3.87 24.10
C TRP A 49 -15.09 2.62 23.89
N ALA A 50 -15.24 1.65 24.77
CA ALA A 50 -14.62 0.36 24.67
C ALA A 50 -15.70 -0.69 24.31
N PRO A 51 -15.58 -1.41 23.18
CA PRO A 51 -16.46 -2.51 22.84
C PRO A 51 -16.33 -3.66 23.85
N LYS A 52 -17.36 -4.52 23.93
CA LYS A 52 -17.36 -5.68 24.83
C LYS A 52 -16.42 -6.82 24.42
N GLY A 53 -15.91 -6.78 23.18
CA GLY A 53 -15.00 -7.77 22.60
C GLY A 53 -13.64 -7.16 22.24
N GLU A 54 -12.87 -7.94 21.49
CA GLU A 54 -11.56 -7.52 20.98
C GLU A 54 -11.65 -6.81 19.61
N GLU A 55 -12.84 -6.82 19.00
CA GLU A 55 -13.06 -6.16 17.70
C GLU A 55 -13.04 -4.64 17.88
N GLU A 56 -12.25 -3.97 17.03
CA GLU A 56 -12.15 -2.51 17.03
C GLU A 56 -12.58 -1.89 15.69
N ILE A 57 -12.83 -2.71 14.66
CA ILE A 57 -13.18 -2.21 13.33
C ILE A 57 -14.65 -2.47 13.06
N PHE A 58 -15.43 -1.41 12.99
CA PHE A 58 -16.87 -1.44 12.85
C PHE A 58 -17.33 -0.58 11.68
N SER A 59 -18.27 -1.08 10.86
CA SER A 59 -19.06 -0.22 9.99
C SER A 59 -19.97 0.71 10.83
N LEU A 60 -20.65 1.64 10.18
CA LEU A 60 -21.62 2.51 10.89
C LEU A 60 -22.77 1.69 11.47
N GLU A 61 -23.26 0.69 10.74
CA GLU A 61 -24.32 -0.22 11.17
C GLU A 61 -23.83 -1.07 12.36
N GLU A 62 -22.65 -1.66 12.25
CA GLU A 62 -22.04 -2.44 13.33
C GLU A 62 -21.79 -1.58 14.58
N LEU A 63 -21.42 -0.29 14.42
CA LEU A 63 -21.29 0.63 15.55
C LEU A 63 -22.63 0.86 16.25
N VAL A 64 -23.72 1.05 15.48
CA VAL A 64 -25.06 1.25 16.05
C VAL A 64 -25.52 0.02 16.82
N GLU A 65 -25.27 -1.18 16.30
CA GLU A 65 -25.65 -2.44 16.93
C GLU A 65 -24.85 -2.76 18.20
N ASN A 66 -23.56 -2.46 18.21
CA ASN A 66 -22.65 -2.82 19.29
C ASN A 66 -22.47 -1.73 20.34
N PHE A 67 -22.85 -0.47 20.04
CA PHE A 67 -22.65 0.64 20.96
C PHE A 67 -23.49 0.49 22.24
N ASP A 68 -22.81 0.49 23.38
CA ASP A 68 -23.41 0.40 24.70
C ASP A 68 -22.86 1.54 25.59
N ILE A 69 -23.77 2.27 26.19
CA ILE A 69 -23.45 3.39 27.10
C ILE A 69 -22.57 2.95 28.27
N SER A 70 -22.67 1.67 28.69
CA SER A 70 -21.83 1.13 29.78
C SER A 70 -20.36 1.05 29.42
N GLY A 71 -20.02 0.97 28.11
CA GLY A 71 -18.65 0.97 27.62
C GLY A 71 -18.00 2.35 27.52
N ILE A 72 -18.72 3.45 27.84
CA ILE A 72 -18.17 4.79 27.74
C ILE A 72 -17.11 5.02 28.81
N SER A 73 -15.88 5.36 28.35
CA SER A 73 -14.76 5.71 29.22
C SER A 73 -14.95 7.05 29.90
N LYS A 74 -14.53 7.15 31.16
CA LYS A 74 -14.45 8.41 31.92
C LYS A 74 -13.09 9.10 31.79
N SER A 75 -12.12 8.42 31.19
CA SER A 75 -10.76 8.94 31.01
C SER A 75 -10.68 9.92 29.83
N PRO A 76 -9.80 10.90 29.88
CA PRO A 76 -9.52 11.73 28.71
C PRO A 76 -9.00 10.86 27.55
N ALA A 77 -9.53 11.08 26.34
CA ALA A 77 -9.06 10.40 25.15
C ALA A 77 -7.84 11.14 24.57
N ILE A 78 -6.88 10.36 24.08
CA ILE A 78 -5.70 10.86 23.37
C ILE A 78 -5.89 10.59 21.89
N PHE A 79 -5.74 11.64 21.07
CA PHE A 79 -5.77 11.49 19.62
C PHE A 79 -4.45 10.86 19.15
N ASP A 80 -4.50 9.64 18.61
CA ASP A 80 -3.36 8.94 18.05
C ASP A 80 -3.49 8.84 16.52
N PRO A 81 -2.71 9.64 15.75
CA PRO A 81 -2.74 9.58 14.29
C PRO A 81 -2.31 8.22 13.73
N VAL A 82 -1.45 7.48 14.45
CA VAL A 82 -1.00 6.14 14.02
C VAL A 82 -2.17 5.17 14.12
N LYS A 83 -2.93 5.21 15.22
CA LYS A 83 -4.13 4.38 15.38
C LYS A 83 -5.20 4.76 14.36
N LEU A 84 -5.42 6.05 14.10
CA LEU A 84 -6.37 6.49 13.06
C LEU A 84 -5.98 5.91 11.69
N LYS A 85 -4.70 6.00 11.32
CA LYS A 85 -4.20 5.45 10.05
C LYS A 85 -4.37 3.93 9.98
N ALA A 86 -4.13 3.21 11.07
CA ALA A 86 -4.33 1.77 11.15
C ALA A 86 -5.81 1.36 11.02
N VAL A 87 -6.72 2.10 11.66
CA VAL A 87 -8.18 1.90 11.52
C VAL A 87 -8.60 2.14 10.07
N ASN A 88 -8.13 3.22 9.44
CA ASN A 88 -8.43 3.51 8.04
C ASN A 88 -7.94 2.39 7.11
N ALA A 89 -6.71 1.94 7.28
CA ALA A 89 -6.16 0.82 6.52
C ALA A 89 -6.97 -0.47 6.70
N ALA A 90 -7.51 -0.72 7.89
CA ALA A 90 -8.37 -1.87 8.15
C ALA A 90 -9.72 -1.76 7.43
N HIS A 91 -10.34 -0.58 7.40
CA HIS A 91 -11.55 -0.34 6.61
C HIS A 91 -11.29 -0.52 5.11
N ILE A 92 -10.19 0.00 4.58
CA ILE A 92 -9.80 -0.20 3.18
C ILE A 92 -9.65 -1.70 2.85
N ARG A 93 -9.02 -2.48 3.73
CA ARG A 93 -8.86 -3.93 3.52
C ARG A 93 -10.16 -4.73 3.63
N ARG A 94 -11.19 -4.21 4.31
CA ARG A 94 -12.52 -4.81 4.37
C ARG A 94 -13.39 -4.55 3.13
N MET A 95 -13.02 -3.60 2.27
CA MET A 95 -13.75 -3.32 1.04
C MET A 95 -13.74 -4.55 0.12
N THR A 96 -14.83 -4.76 -0.63
CA THR A 96 -14.78 -5.71 -1.74
C THR A 96 -13.85 -5.18 -2.85
N PRO A 97 -13.29 -6.05 -3.68
CA PRO A 97 -12.41 -5.63 -4.79
C PRO A 97 -13.04 -4.57 -5.69
N GLU A 98 -14.35 -4.68 -5.96
CA GLU A 98 -15.10 -3.77 -6.82
C GLU A 98 -15.22 -2.38 -6.18
N VAL A 99 -15.58 -2.33 -4.88
CA VAL A 99 -15.69 -1.07 -4.13
C VAL A 99 -14.33 -0.40 -4.00
N PHE A 100 -13.27 -1.17 -3.70
CA PHE A 100 -11.93 -0.62 -3.64
C PHE A 100 -11.48 -0.08 -5.00
N LEU A 101 -11.72 -0.81 -6.10
CA LEU A 101 -11.39 -0.38 -7.46
C LEU A 101 -12.06 0.95 -7.81
N GLU A 102 -13.36 1.11 -7.48
CA GLU A 102 -14.08 2.36 -7.70
C GLU A 102 -13.42 3.53 -6.94
N HIS A 103 -13.11 3.34 -5.66
CA HIS A 103 -12.49 4.37 -4.82
C HIS A 103 -11.07 4.71 -5.23
N VAL A 104 -10.25 3.72 -5.60
CA VAL A 104 -8.83 3.93 -5.88
C VAL A 104 -8.55 4.47 -7.28
N THR A 105 -9.43 4.19 -8.25
CA THR A 105 -9.25 4.56 -9.66
C THR A 105 -9.00 6.07 -9.87
N PRO A 106 -9.74 7.01 -9.25
CA PRO A 106 -9.46 8.44 -9.38
C PRO A 106 -8.04 8.82 -8.91
N TYR A 107 -7.52 8.17 -7.87
CA TYR A 107 -6.16 8.43 -7.36
C TYR A 107 -5.10 7.84 -8.28
N ILE A 108 -5.29 6.63 -8.80
CA ILE A 108 -4.40 6.04 -9.82
C ILE A 108 -4.31 6.97 -11.03
N ARG A 109 -5.44 7.48 -11.52
CA ARG A 109 -5.53 8.34 -12.71
C ARG A 109 -4.96 9.75 -12.53
N GLN A 110 -4.61 10.17 -11.31
CA GLN A 110 -3.84 11.40 -11.11
C GLN A 110 -2.45 11.29 -11.74
N THR A 111 -1.83 10.11 -11.67
CA THR A 111 -0.45 9.85 -12.10
C THR A 111 -0.39 8.97 -13.35
N VAL A 112 -1.14 7.87 -13.38
CA VAL A 112 -1.13 6.90 -14.48
C VAL A 112 -2.08 7.34 -15.59
N LYS A 113 -1.53 7.70 -16.77
CA LYS A 113 -2.28 8.20 -17.94
C LYS A 113 -2.51 7.12 -19.00
N ARG A 114 -1.63 6.12 -19.08
CA ARG A 114 -1.79 5.00 -20.02
C ARG A 114 -3.08 4.23 -19.73
N GLN A 115 -3.75 3.79 -20.84
CA GLN A 115 -5.06 3.14 -20.78
C GLN A 115 -5.00 1.62 -20.86
N ASP A 116 -3.85 1.07 -21.21
CA ASP A 116 -3.57 -0.36 -21.39
C ASP A 116 -3.22 -1.10 -20.10
N ILE A 117 -3.37 -0.44 -18.95
CA ILE A 117 -3.12 -1.03 -17.63
C ILE A 117 -4.35 -1.82 -17.16
N ASP A 118 -4.13 -3.03 -16.67
CA ASP A 118 -5.12 -3.81 -15.94
C ASP A 118 -5.36 -3.18 -14.54
N LEU A 119 -6.39 -2.31 -14.47
CA LEU A 119 -6.74 -1.62 -13.22
C LEU A 119 -7.21 -2.58 -12.12
N PRO A 120 -8.02 -3.62 -12.38
CA PRO A 120 -8.34 -4.65 -11.39
C PRO A 120 -7.11 -5.31 -10.79
N LEU A 121 -6.15 -5.71 -11.60
CA LEU A 121 -4.90 -6.30 -11.12
C LEU A 121 -4.09 -5.30 -10.30
N LEU A 122 -3.94 -4.04 -10.77
CA LEU A 122 -3.25 -3.00 -10.02
C LEU A 122 -3.94 -2.71 -8.68
N ALA A 123 -5.27 -2.65 -8.66
CA ALA A 123 -6.04 -2.45 -7.43
C ALA A 123 -5.83 -3.61 -6.44
N SER A 124 -5.80 -4.85 -6.90
CA SER A 124 -5.61 -6.02 -6.05
C SER A 124 -4.29 -6.01 -5.28
N VAL A 125 -3.22 -5.50 -5.89
CA VAL A 125 -1.91 -5.38 -5.23
C VAL A 125 -1.78 -4.11 -4.38
N LEU A 126 -2.57 -3.07 -4.68
CA LEU A 126 -2.62 -1.83 -3.91
C LEU A 126 -3.41 -2.01 -2.60
N GLN A 127 -4.58 -2.65 -2.63
CA GLN A 127 -5.50 -2.72 -1.50
C GLN A 127 -4.85 -3.14 -0.17
N PRO A 128 -4.05 -4.21 -0.12
CA PRO A 128 -3.42 -4.65 1.14
C PRO A 128 -2.41 -3.66 1.72
N ARG A 129 -1.90 -2.72 0.89
CA ARG A 129 -0.82 -1.78 1.21
C ARG A 129 -1.28 -0.34 1.31
N THR A 130 -2.50 -0.05 0.88
CA THR A 130 -3.07 1.30 0.94
C THR A 130 -3.51 1.60 2.37
N GLU A 131 -2.92 2.61 2.96
CA GLU A 131 -3.32 3.15 4.27
C GLU A 131 -4.12 4.44 4.13
N LEU A 132 -3.79 5.25 3.10
CA LEU A 132 -4.50 6.47 2.70
C LEU A 132 -4.62 6.50 1.18
N PHE A 133 -5.76 6.90 0.66
CA PHE A 133 -5.93 7.01 -0.80
C PHE A 133 -5.02 8.08 -1.41
N ASN A 134 -4.70 9.15 -0.67
CA ASN A 134 -3.80 10.20 -1.14
C ASN A 134 -2.34 9.74 -1.31
N ASP A 135 -1.95 8.60 -0.73
CA ASP A 135 -0.61 8.02 -0.92
C ASP A 135 -0.52 7.24 -2.25
N VAL A 136 -1.66 6.84 -2.85
CA VAL A 136 -1.71 6.00 -4.05
C VAL A 136 -0.98 6.60 -5.27
N PRO A 137 -1.13 7.91 -5.59
CA PRO A 137 -0.41 8.50 -6.73
C PRO A 137 1.10 8.29 -6.66
N GLU A 138 1.71 8.39 -5.48
CA GLU A 138 3.14 8.15 -5.28
C GLU A 138 3.49 6.66 -5.35
N MET A 139 2.58 5.78 -4.96
CA MET A 139 2.79 4.32 -5.04
C MET A 139 2.84 3.80 -6.47
N VAL A 140 2.26 4.52 -7.44
CA VAL A 140 2.10 4.08 -8.84
C VAL A 140 2.78 4.98 -9.87
N ASP A 141 3.49 6.02 -9.47
CA ASP A 141 4.11 7.02 -10.34
C ASP A 141 5.13 6.45 -11.33
N PHE A 142 5.73 5.29 -11.01
CA PHE A 142 6.68 4.59 -11.87
C PHE A 142 6.02 3.89 -13.07
N ILE A 143 4.69 3.74 -13.09
CA ILE A 143 3.99 2.95 -14.13
C ILE A 143 4.14 3.60 -15.51
N ASP A 144 3.83 4.90 -15.65
CA ASP A 144 3.94 5.60 -16.93
C ASP A 144 5.41 5.88 -17.32
N LYS A 145 6.26 6.09 -16.33
CA LYS A 145 7.68 6.39 -16.57
C LYS A 145 8.56 5.83 -15.46
N LEU A 146 9.52 4.98 -15.84
CA LEU A 146 10.52 4.51 -14.89
C LEU A 146 11.31 5.70 -14.32
N PRO A 147 11.31 5.94 -12.99
CA PRO A 147 12.09 7.00 -12.38
C PRO A 147 13.60 6.73 -12.54
N GLU A 148 14.42 7.78 -12.40
CA GLU A 148 15.84 7.58 -12.21
C GLU A 148 16.09 7.05 -10.79
N TYR A 149 16.91 6.02 -10.68
CA TYR A 149 17.24 5.37 -9.41
C TYR A 149 18.71 5.00 -9.34
N ASP A 150 19.23 4.92 -8.12
CA ASP A 150 20.62 4.55 -7.86
C ASP A 150 20.81 3.02 -7.93
N ILE A 151 21.96 2.57 -8.43
CA ILE A 151 22.31 1.15 -8.54
C ILE A 151 22.37 0.45 -7.18
N THR A 152 22.61 1.17 -6.10
CA THR A 152 22.59 0.63 -4.74
C THR A 152 21.22 0.06 -4.34
N MET A 153 20.15 0.42 -5.02
CA MET A 153 18.82 -0.16 -4.80
C MET A 153 18.75 -1.66 -5.14
N TYR A 154 19.68 -2.15 -5.95
CA TYR A 154 19.81 -3.58 -6.20
C TYR A 154 20.43 -4.34 -5.01
N CYS A 155 21.08 -3.63 -4.08
CA CYS A 155 21.71 -4.21 -2.91
C CYS A 155 20.72 -4.40 -1.76
N HIS A 156 20.50 -5.64 -1.31
CA HIS A 156 19.58 -5.92 -0.21
C HIS A 156 20.08 -7.04 0.71
N LYS A 157 20.40 -6.71 1.97
CA LYS A 157 21.01 -7.66 2.93
C LYS A 157 20.18 -8.95 3.15
N LYS A 158 18.86 -8.81 3.37
CA LYS A 158 17.98 -9.97 3.61
C LYS A 158 17.80 -10.85 2.36
N MET A 159 17.78 -10.25 1.18
CA MET A 159 17.65 -10.96 -0.10
C MET A 159 19.01 -11.47 -0.60
N LYS A 160 20.11 -11.07 0.04
CA LYS A 160 21.49 -11.43 -0.32
C LYS A 160 21.83 -11.02 -1.75
N THR A 161 21.42 -9.81 -2.14
CA THR A 161 21.72 -9.24 -3.44
C THR A 161 22.71 -8.10 -3.33
N ASN A 162 23.55 -7.95 -4.34
CA ASN A 162 24.43 -6.82 -4.63
C ASN A 162 24.39 -6.55 -6.14
N GLU A 163 25.17 -5.61 -6.64
CA GLU A 163 25.21 -5.23 -8.04
C GLU A 163 25.56 -6.42 -8.95
N GLU A 164 26.61 -7.18 -8.61
CA GLU A 164 27.05 -8.34 -9.39
C GLU A 164 26.01 -9.46 -9.45
N THR A 165 25.43 -9.82 -8.28
CA THR A 165 24.41 -10.88 -8.21
C THR A 165 23.11 -10.46 -8.89
N SER A 166 22.76 -9.18 -8.80
CA SER A 166 21.58 -8.62 -9.47
C SER A 166 21.75 -8.59 -10.99
N LEU A 167 22.93 -8.26 -11.47
CA LEU A 167 23.27 -8.37 -12.91
C LEU A 167 23.13 -9.80 -13.41
N LYS A 168 23.65 -10.77 -12.65
CA LYS A 168 23.52 -12.22 -12.99
C LYS A 168 22.04 -12.64 -13.02
N ALA A 169 21.27 -12.23 -12.03
CA ALA A 169 19.84 -12.53 -11.95
C ALA A 169 19.06 -11.95 -13.14
N LEU A 170 19.25 -10.68 -13.48
CA LEU A 170 18.56 -10.05 -14.60
C LEU A 170 18.96 -10.66 -15.95
N LYS A 171 20.25 -11.01 -16.15
CA LYS A 171 20.71 -11.71 -17.35
C LYS A 171 20.12 -13.11 -17.49
N ALA A 172 19.84 -13.81 -16.38
CA ALA A 172 19.18 -15.11 -16.40
C ALA A 172 17.67 -14.97 -16.67
N VAL A 173 17.01 -13.94 -16.10
CA VAL A 173 15.58 -13.70 -16.22
C VAL A 173 15.18 -13.28 -17.63
N LEU A 174 15.94 -12.40 -18.27
CA LEU A 174 15.57 -11.78 -19.54
C LEU A 174 15.19 -12.81 -20.62
N PRO A 175 16.04 -13.81 -20.97
CA PRO A 175 15.73 -14.79 -22.04
C PRO A 175 14.56 -15.71 -21.66
N VAL A 176 14.29 -15.93 -20.38
CA VAL A 176 13.15 -16.73 -19.93
C VAL A 176 11.85 -15.99 -20.17
N LEU A 177 11.79 -14.71 -19.80
CA LEU A 177 10.62 -13.88 -20.00
C LEU A 177 10.38 -13.54 -21.48
N GLU A 178 11.42 -13.36 -22.29
CA GLU A 178 11.30 -13.12 -23.73
C GLU A 178 10.56 -14.26 -24.46
N LYS A 179 10.78 -15.50 -24.03
CA LYS A 179 10.18 -16.70 -24.63
C LYS A 179 8.72 -16.93 -24.24
N LEU A 180 8.18 -16.22 -23.25
CA LEU A 180 6.79 -16.39 -22.86
C LEU A 180 5.86 -15.91 -23.98
N GLU A 181 4.98 -16.78 -24.44
CA GLU A 181 3.91 -16.47 -25.40
C GLU A 181 2.76 -15.78 -24.68
N ASP A 182 2.29 -16.38 -23.59
CA ASP A 182 1.25 -15.81 -22.73
C ASP A 182 1.87 -14.94 -21.66
N TRP A 183 1.44 -13.66 -21.59
CA TRP A 183 1.92 -12.71 -20.62
C TRP A 183 0.84 -12.41 -19.60
N ASN A 184 0.90 -13.05 -18.47
CA ASN A 184 0.02 -12.86 -17.30
C ASN A 184 0.74 -13.29 -16.03
N THR A 185 0.18 -12.93 -14.88
CA THR A 185 0.76 -13.21 -13.55
C THR A 185 1.12 -14.70 -13.37
N GLU A 186 0.26 -15.63 -13.81
CA GLU A 186 0.49 -17.06 -13.65
C GLU A 186 1.68 -17.55 -14.46
N SER A 187 1.73 -17.19 -15.74
CA SER A 187 2.81 -17.59 -16.66
C SER A 187 4.15 -17.00 -16.24
N ILE A 188 4.17 -15.70 -15.85
CA ILE A 188 5.36 -15.04 -15.35
C ILE A 188 5.83 -15.67 -14.04
N HIS A 189 4.90 -15.94 -13.11
CA HIS A 189 5.21 -16.64 -11.86
C HIS A 189 5.84 -18.00 -12.13
N LYS A 190 5.20 -18.84 -12.95
CA LYS A 190 5.70 -20.17 -13.31
C LYS A 190 7.11 -20.12 -13.91
N ALA A 191 7.35 -19.17 -14.80
CA ALA A 191 8.65 -19.02 -15.46
C ALA A 191 9.75 -18.58 -14.45
N LEU A 192 9.48 -17.57 -13.64
CA LEU A 192 10.46 -17.06 -12.67
C LEU A 192 10.73 -18.05 -11.52
N PHE A 193 9.69 -18.73 -11.01
CA PHE A 193 9.88 -19.75 -9.97
C PHE A 193 10.49 -21.03 -10.50
N GLY A 194 10.24 -21.39 -11.78
CA GLY A 194 10.97 -22.45 -12.46
C GLY A 194 12.47 -22.14 -12.55
N LEU A 195 12.82 -20.92 -12.94
CA LEU A 195 14.21 -20.45 -13.00
C LEU A 195 14.89 -20.42 -11.61
N ILE A 196 14.15 -20.01 -10.57
CA ILE A 196 14.62 -20.03 -9.17
C ILE A 196 14.99 -21.46 -8.75
N ALA A 197 14.14 -22.45 -9.10
CA ALA A 197 14.39 -23.86 -8.80
C ALA A 197 15.58 -24.43 -9.61
N GLU A 198 15.69 -24.08 -10.88
CA GLU A 198 16.80 -24.49 -11.75
C GLU A 198 18.15 -23.96 -11.27
N LEU A 199 18.18 -22.70 -10.84
CA LEU A 199 19.40 -22.05 -10.35
C LEU A 199 19.70 -22.38 -8.87
N GLU A 200 18.82 -23.09 -8.18
CA GLU A 200 18.91 -23.41 -6.75
C GLU A 200 19.12 -22.19 -5.86
N VAL A 201 18.49 -21.06 -6.21
CA VAL A 201 18.61 -19.79 -5.48
C VAL A 201 17.38 -19.47 -4.65
N LYS A 202 17.48 -18.51 -3.72
CA LYS A 202 16.33 -18.03 -2.95
C LYS A 202 15.47 -17.11 -3.80
N ASN A 203 14.15 -17.09 -3.56
CA ASN A 203 13.20 -16.25 -4.27
C ASN A 203 13.64 -14.78 -4.33
N GLY A 204 14.07 -14.23 -3.19
CA GLY A 204 14.51 -12.83 -3.12
C GLY A 204 15.75 -12.51 -3.93
N TRP A 205 16.63 -13.50 -4.18
CA TRP A 205 17.82 -13.32 -4.99
C TRP A 205 17.49 -12.99 -6.45
N LEU A 206 16.40 -13.54 -6.97
CA LEU A 206 15.93 -13.31 -8.34
C LEU A 206 14.86 -12.21 -8.40
N LEU A 207 13.88 -12.27 -7.51
CA LEU A 207 12.71 -11.38 -7.59
C LEU A 207 13.01 -9.92 -7.14
N TRP A 208 13.99 -9.72 -6.25
CA TRP A 208 14.38 -8.36 -5.85
C TRP A 208 14.96 -7.56 -7.00
N PRO A 209 15.97 -8.06 -7.76
CA PRO A 209 16.48 -7.37 -8.95
C PRO A 209 15.41 -7.10 -10.00
N VAL A 210 14.52 -8.07 -10.28
CA VAL A 210 13.40 -7.89 -11.23
C VAL A 210 12.52 -6.73 -10.77
N ARG A 211 12.05 -6.75 -9.52
CA ARG A 211 11.21 -5.68 -8.96
C ARG A 211 11.90 -4.32 -9.04
N THR A 212 13.17 -4.26 -8.68
CA THR A 212 13.96 -3.01 -8.74
C THR A 212 14.07 -2.50 -10.16
N ALA A 213 14.38 -3.39 -11.12
CA ALA A 213 14.53 -3.01 -12.53
C ALA A 213 13.23 -2.43 -13.11
N VAL A 214 12.07 -3.05 -12.82
CA VAL A 214 10.80 -2.66 -13.41
C VAL A 214 10.15 -1.45 -12.73
N SER A 215 10.49 -1.15 -11.47
CA SER A 215 9.88 -0.07 -10.71
C SER A 215 10.80 1.11 -10.41
N GLY A 216 12.09 0.87 -10.24
CA GLY A 216 13.03 1.88 -9.74
C GLY A 216 12.72 2.37 -8.33
N LYS A 217 11.95 1.59 -7.54
CA LYS A 217 11.49 1.98 -6.20
C LYS A 217 11.85 0.95 -5.13
N GLN A 218 12.12 1.46 -3.93
CA GLN A 218 12.39 0.63 -2.75
C GLN A 218 11.12 -0.05 -2.24
N PHE A 219 9.99 0.65 -2.30
CA PHE A 219 8.67 0.15 -1.90
C PHE A 219 7.73 0.19 -3.09
N THR A 220 7.02 -0.91 -3.33
CA THR A 220 6.09 -1.08 -4.46
C THR A 220 4.80 -1.75 -4.01
N PRO A 221 3.68 -1.49 -4.68
CA PRO A 221 2.41 -2.14 -4.35
C PRO A 221 2.42 -3.66 -4.61
N GLY A 222 3.18 -4.12 -5.60
CA GLY A 222 3.32 -5.54 -5.96
C GLY A 222 4.75 -6.05 -5.89
N GLY A 223 4.93 -7.36 -6.07
CA GLY A 223 6.21 -8.00 -6.32
C GLY A 223 6.64 -7.88 -7.78
N GLY A 224 7.83 -8.44 -8.10
CA GLY A 224 8.34 -8.38 -9.47
C GLY A 224 7.44 -9.07 -10.50
N VAL A 225 6.72 -10.10 -10.11
CA VAL A 225 5.79 -10.87 -10.98
C VAL A 225 4.60 -10.00 -11.39
N GLU A 226 3.86 -9.49 -10.39
CA GLU A 226 2.66 -8.68 -10.62
C GLU A 226 3.01 -7.37 -11.34
N LEU A 227 4.15 -6.76 -11.02
CA LEU A 227 4.58 -5.53 -11.70
C LEU A 227 4.95 -5.78 -13.16
N CYS A 228 5.56 -6.91 -13.51
CA CYS A 228 5.81 -7.27 -14.90
C CYS A 228 4.51 -7.42 -15.70
N ASP A 229 3.49 -8.06 -15.09
CA ASP A 229 2.18 -8.21 -15.73
C ASP A 229 1.49 -6.86 -15.94
N ILE A 230 1.40 -6.04 -14.89
CA ILE A 230 0.80 -4.70 -14.93
C ILE A 230 1.45 -3.79 -15.98
N LEU A 231 2.77 -3.83 -16.12
CA LEU A 231 3.51 -3.02 -17.10
C LEU A 231 3.33 -3.52 -18.55
N GLY A 232 3.02 -4.80 -18.71
CA GLY A 232 3.00 -5.46 -20.00
C GLY A 232 4.40 -5.93 -20.46
N LYS A 233 4.41 -6.86 -21.42
CA LYS A 233 5.64 -7.55 -21.85
C LYS A 233 6.72 -6.61 -22.35
N GLU A 234 6.36 -5.72 -23.26
CA GLU A 234 7.33 -4.84 -23.93
C GLU A 234 8.02 -3.89 -22.95
N ASP A 235 7.24 -3.23 -22.08
CA ASP A 235 7.76 -2.27 -21.10
C ASP A 235 8.57 -2.98 -20.01
N ALA A 236 8.08 -4.11 -19.48
CA ALA A 236 8.80 -4.90 -18.48
C ALA A 236 10.17 -5.36 -18.99
N LEU A 237 10.23 -5.92 -20.22
CA LEU A 237 11.50 -6.36 -20.83
C LEU A 237 12.44 -5.18 -21.10
N ALA A 238 11.92 -4.05 -21.57
CA ALA A 238 12.74 -2.85 -21.81
C ALA A 238 13.38 -2.35 -20.51
N ARG A 239 12.61 -2.31 -19.40
CA ARG A 239 13.12 -1.90 -18.07
C ARG A 239 14.15 -2.89 -17.53
N ILE A 240 13.96 -4.20 -17.72
CA ILE A 240 14.95 -5.20 -17.34
C ILE A 240 16.23 -5.02 -18.12
N ARG A 241 16.20 -4.79 -19.45
CA ARG A 241 17.38 -4.49 -20.27
C ARG A 241 18.10 -3.24 -19.77
N ARG A 242 17.37 -2.16 -19.48
CA ARG A 242 17.94 -0.95 -18.89
C ARG A 242 18.60 -1.21 -17.52
N GLY A 243 18.03 -2.09 -16.71
CA GLY A 243 18.63 -2.53 -15.44
C GLY A 243 19.96 -3.27 -15.65
N ILE A 244 20.04 -4.13 -16.66
CA ILE A 244 21.28 -4.82 -17.05
C ILE A 244 22.33 -3.80 -17.51
N GLU A 245 21.96 -2.84 -18.36
CA GLU A 245 22.87 -1.78 -18.84
C GLU A 245 23.43 -0.94 -17.69
N LYS A 246 22.58 -0.58 -16.70
CA LYS A 246 23.01 0.18 -15.52
C LYS A 246 24.01 -0.56 -14.64
N LEU A 247 23.94 -1.90 -14.60
CA LEU A 247 24.79 -2.76 -13.77
C LEU A 247 26.02 -3.29 -14.50
N SER A 248 26.12 -3.05 -15.81
CA SER A 248 27.25 -3.51 -16.65
C SER A 248 28.37 -2.46 -16.69
#